data_1c15433ec6da2a8ea40f68b3a505aa2a
#
_entry.id   1c15433ec6da2a8ea40f68b3a505aa2a
#
_cell.length_a   1.000
_cell.length_b   1.000
_cell.length_c   1.000
_cell.angle_alpha   90.00
_cell.angle_beta   90.00
_cell.angle_gamma   90.00
#
_symmetry.space_group_name_H-M   'P 1'
#
loop_
_entity.id
_entity.type
_entity.pdbx_description
1 polymer ?
#
loop_
_entity_poly.entity_id
_entity_poly.type
_entity_poly.pdbx_seq_one_letter_code
_entity_poly.pdbx_strand_id
1 'polypeptide(L)'
;ADKKVDYAFVQPESEIIMWGDYFEKHRVFPCPVFMGCKLLSESLRDKSIMAELLRDTNFIPKTIKVTQDDPRFEEVEKEIGFPCWIRATEGTGGLGSLKLENLSSYKSWLFINNQIPEFTVSEFLPGRHLANEMLYYNNEYVKGAALECAEYVMANTAPSHVTGNTAYGRFLNEDRINKFCDECIKYLCKKLNVVAH
;
A
#
# COMPACT_ATOMS: atom_id res chain seq x y z
N ALA A 1 6.73 -27.79 -26.21
CA ALA A 1 7.79 -28.38 -25.39
C ALA A 1 7.59 -27.89 -23.96
N ASP A 2 7.25 -28.80 -23.05
CA ASP A 2 7.10 -28.51 -21.63
C ASP A 2 8.47 -28.09 -21.07
N LYS A 3 8.62 -26.81 -20.80
CA LYS A 3 9.83 -26.31 -20.14
C LYS A 3 9.73 -26.75 -18.67
N LYS A 4 10.67 -27.55 -18.23
CA LYS A 4 10.81 -27.87 -16.82
C LYS A 4 11.25 -26.60 -16.08
N VAL A 5 10.46 -26.20 -15.10
CA VAL A 5 10.77 -25.08 -14.20
C VAL A 5 11.32 -25.68 -12.91
N ASP A 6 12.53 -25.31 -12.54
CA ASP A 6 13.17 -25.83 -11.32
C ASP A 6 12.67 -25.10 -10.08
N TYR A 7 12.29 -23.80 -10.24
CA TYR A 7 11.78 -23.01 -9.16
C TYR A 7 11.11 -21.72 -9.68
N ALA A 8 10.15 -21.19 -8.94
CA ALA A 8 9.44 -19.94 -9.25
C ALA A 8 9.69 -18.87 -8.19
N PHE A 9 9.96 -17.65 -8.65
CA PHE A 9 10.00 -16.45 -7.82
C PHE A 9 8.81 -15.58 -8.20
N VAL A 10 7.85 -15.42 -7.27
CA VAL A 10 6.59 -14.70 -7.51
C VAL A 10 6.63 -13.38 -6.75
N GLN A 11 6.70 -12.28 -7.47
CA GLN A 11 6.83 -10.95 -6.91
C GLN A 11 5.56 -10.10 -7.04
N PRO A 12 4.84 -10.08 -8.19
CA PRO A 12 3.65 -9.25 -8.33
C PRO A 12 2.56 -9.66 -7.34
N GLU A 13 1.98 -8.68 -6.67
CA GLU A 13 0.96 -8.86 -5.64
C GLU A 13 -0.23 -9.72 -6.11
N SER A 14 -0.74 -9.44 -7.32
CA SER A 14 -1.83 -10.22 -7.92
C SER A 14 -1.44 -11.69 -8.16
N GLU A 15 -0.19 -11.94 -8.51
CA GLU A 15 0.30 -13.30 -8.70
C GLU A 15 0.51 -14.02 -7.36
N ILE A 16 0.99 -13.33 -6.32
CA ILE A 16 1.09 -13.88 -4.96
C ILE A 16 -0.28 -14.38 -4.49
N ILE A 17 -1.32 -13.59 -4.68
CA ILE A 17 -2.69 -13.95 -4.33
C ILE A 17 -3.15 -15.18 -5.14
N MET A 18 -2.97 -15.15 -6.45
CA MET A 18 -3.38 -16.24 -7.35
C MET A 18 -2.62 -17.57 -7.06
N TRP A 19 -1.33 -17.51 -6.77
CA TRP A 19 -0.55 -18.68 -6.38
C TRP A 19 -0.97 -19.19 -5.00
N GLY A 20 -1.31 -18.29 -4.07
CA GLY A 20 -1.87 -18.64 -2.78
C GLY A 20 -3.20 -19.39 -2.92
N ASP A 21 -4.13 -18.90 -3.76
CA ASP A 21 -5.40 -19.57 -4.08
C ASP A 21 -5.17 -20.96 -4.67
N TYR A 22 -4.21 -21.05 -5.60
CA TYR A 22 -3.83 -22.34 -6.16
C TYR A 22 -3.36 -23.33 -5.08
N PHE A 23 -2.49 -22.90 -4.16
CA PHE A 23 -2.01 -23.75 -3.06
C PHE A 23 -3.15 -24.15 -2.10
N GLU A 24 -4.04 -23.24 -1.75
CA GLU A 24 -5.20 -23.55 -0.90
C GLU A 24 -6.07 -24.66 -1.51
N LYS A 25 -6.24 -24.64 -2.83
CA LYS A 25 -7.03 -25.61 -3.58
C LYS A 25 -6.32 -26.95 -3.77
N HIS A 26 -5.03 -26.95 -4.10
CA HIS A 26 -4.31 -28.15 -4.53
C HIS A 26 -3.36 -28.70 -3.46
N ARG A 27 -3.04 -27.91 -2.43
CA ARG A 27 -2.12 -28.25 -1.32
C ARG A 27 -0.69 -28.56 -1.76
N VAL A 28 -0.33 -28.20 -2.97
CA VAL A 28 1.01 -28.38 -3.55
C VAL A 28 1.25 -27.37 -4.64
N PHE A 29 2.48 -26.91 -4.75
CA PHE A 29 2.93 -26.13 -5.92
C PHE A 29 3.53 -27.06 -6.97
N PRO A 30 3.43 -26.71 -8.26
CA PRO A 30 4.02 -27.50 -9.35
C PRO A 30 5.55 -27.52 -9.36
N CYS A 31 6.19 -26.57 -8.66
CA CYS A 31 7.63 -26.48 -8.41
C CYS A 31 7.86 -25.76 -7.08
N PRO A 32 9.07 -25.76 -6.51
CA PRO A 32 9.41 -24.91 -5.37
C PRO A 32 9.14 -23.44 -5.69
N VAL A 33 8.47 -22.74 -4.74
CA VAL A 33 8.04 -21.35 -4.92
C VAL A 33 8.60 -20.48 -3.81
N PHE A 34 9.18 -19.36 -4.19
CA PHE A 34 9.48 -18.27 -3.29
C PHE A 34 8.52 -17.12 -3.56
N MET A 35 7.70 -16.77 -2.58
CA MET A 35 6.68 -15.72 -2.69
C MET A 35 6.33 -15.16 -1.33
N GLY A 36 5.74 -13.96 -1.31
CA GLY A 36 5.18 -13.36 -0.11
C GLY A 36 3.96 -14.10 0.44
N CYS A 37 3.57 -13.74 1.67
CA CYS A 37 2.36 -14.28 2.31
C CYS A 37 1.10 -13.73 1.63
N LYS A 38 0.21 -14.60 1.15
CA LYS A 38 -1.06 -14.24 0.51
C LYS A 38 -1.89 -13.30 1.39
N LEU A 39 -2.18 -13.69 2.64
CA LEU A 39 -3.04 -12.90 3.52
C LEU A 39 -2.46 -11.52 3.82
N LEU A 40 -1.14 -11.41 3.95
CA LEU A 40 -0.47 -10.12 4.10
C LEU A 40 -0.64 -9.26 2.83
N SER A 41 -0.43 -9.83 1.65
CA SER A 41 -0.60 -9.13 0.37
C SER A 41 -2.03 -8.66 0.15
N GLU A 42 -3.04 -9.50 0.42
CA GLU A 42 -4.46 -9.13 0.37
C GLU A 42 -4.79 -7.98 1.32
N SER A 43 -4.29 -8.04 2.56
CA SER A 43 -4.54 -7.02 3.58
C SER A 43 -3.87 -5.67 3.26
N LEU A 44 -2.73 -5.67 2.58
CA LEU A 44 -2.02 -4.45 2.21
C LEU A 44 -2.51 -3.83 0.90
N ARG A 45 -3.16 -4.63 0.06
CA ARG A 45 -3.72 -4.17 -1.22
C ARG A 45 -4.85 -3.17 -1.01
N ASP A 46 -5.75 -3.42 -0.07
CA ASP A 46 -6.79 -2.49 0.34
C ASP A 46 -6.26 -1.54 1.42
N LYS A 47 -6.15 -0.27 1.06
CA LYS A 47 -5.61 0.78 1.95
C LYS A 47 -6.48 1.05 3.17
N SER A 48 -7.79 0.72 3.09
CA SER A 48 -8.68 0.85 4.23
C SER A 48 -8.49 -0.28 5.24
N ILE A 49 -8.26 -1.51 4.77
CA ILE A 49 -7.90 -2.65 5.62
C ILE A 49 -6.55 -2.41 6.30
N MET A 50 -5.56 -1.96 5.54
CA MET A 50 -4.26 -1.59 6.10
C MET A 50 -4.39 -0.51 7.19
N ALA A 51 -5.20 0.53 6.93
CA ALA A 51 -5.44 1.59 7.90
C ALA A 51 -6.12 1.07 9.19
N GLU A 52 -7.07 0.16 9.05
CA GLU A 52 -7.72 -0.49 10.20
C GLU A 52 -6.75 -1.34 11.01
N LEU A 53 -5.93 -2.14 10.35
CA LEU A 53 -4.93 -2.99 11.00
C LEU A 53 -3.88 -2.17 11.78
N LEU A 54 -3.54 -0.99 11.30
CA LEU A 54 -2.50 -0.14 11.89
C LEU A 54 -3.03 1.05 12.71
N ARG A 55 -4.35 1.15 12.90
CA ARG A 55 -5.04 2.29 13.55
C ARG A 55 -4.43 2.68 14.89
N ASP A 56 -4.11 1.70 15.73
CA ASP A 56 -3.62 1.91 17.09
C ASP A 56 -2.10 2.04 17.16
N THR A 57 -1.46 2.41 16.05
CA THR A 57 0.00 2.51 15.93
C THR A 57 0.39 3.90 15.42
N ASN A 58 1.70 4.17 15.44
CA ASN A 58 2.31 5.35 14.82
C ASN A 58 2.91 5.05 13.44
N PHE A 59 2.56 3.90 12.82
CA PHE A 59 3.10 3.53 11.51
C PHE A 59 2.42 4.24 10.35
N ILE A 60 1.19 4.71 10.55
CA ILE A 60 0.40 5.41 9.53
C ILE A 60 -0.16 6.72 10.08
N PRO A 61 -0.46 7.70 9.21
CA PRO A 61 -1.22 8.88 9.60
C PRO A 61 -2.64 8.50 9.98
N LYS A 62 -3.30 9.35 10.76
CA LYS A 62 -4.73 9.20 11.05
C LYS A 62 -5.49 9.10 9.73
N THR A 63 -6.35 8.09 9.61
CA THR A 63 -7.00 7.73 8.35
C THR A 63 -8.44 7.34 8.59
N ILE A 64 -9.35 7.86 7.77
CA ILE A 64 -10.78 7.55 7.77
C ILE A 64 -11.15 6.94 6.43
N LYS A 65 -11.88 5.81 6.45
CA LYS A 65 -12.54 5.26 5.26
C LYS A 65 -13.83 6.03 5.00
N VAL A 66 -14.06 6.44 3.77
CA VAL A 66 -15.26 7.12 3.30
C VAL A 66 -15.79 6.46 2.04
N THR A 67 -17.10 6.62 1.78
CA THR A 67 -17.74 6.15 0.54
C THR A 67 -18.43 7.31 -0.16
N GLN A 68 -18.86 7.10 -1.40
CA GLN A 68 -19.65 8.10 -2.12
C GLN A 68 -20.97 8.42 -1.39
N ASP A 69 -21.60 7.40 -0.78
CA ASP A 69 -22.88 7.54 -0.08
C ASP A 69 -22.70 8.06 1.36
N ASP A 70 -21.53 7.84 1.97
CA ASP A 70 -21.17 8.33 3.31
C ASP A 70 -19.79 9.01 3.28
N PRO A 71 -19.73 10.28 2.85
CA PRO A 71 -18.48 11.02 2.73
C PRO A 71 -17.93 11.54 4.07
N ARG A 72 -18.66 11.42 5.16
CA ARG A 72 -18.25 11.74 6.55
C ARG A 72 -17.59 13.13 6.69
N PHE A 73 -18.14 14.14 6.03
CA PHE A 73 -17.53 15.48 5.93
C PHE A 73 -17.16 16.09 7.27
N GLU A 74 -18.09 16.06 8.24
CA GLU A 74 -17.88 16.65 9.57
C GLU A 74 -16.79 15.91 10.35
N GLU A 75 -16.75 14.58 10.22
CA GLU A 75 -15.74 13.76 10.88
C GLU A 75 -14.35 13.98 10.26
N VAL A 76 -14.25 14.03 8.93
CA VAL A 76 -12.99 14.33 8.25
C VAL A 76 -12.47 15.70 8.65
N GLU A 77 -13.34 16.74 8.67
CA GLU A 77 -12.96 18.09 9.07
C GLU A 77 -12.49 18.15 10.53
N LYS A 78 -13.19 17.45 11.43
CA LYS A 78 -12.87 17.45 12.87
C LYS A 78 -11.65 16.62 13.21
N GLU A 79 -11.54 15.41 12.64
CA GLU A 79 -10.59 14.40 13.08
C GLU A 79 -9.28 14.38 12.26
N ILE A 80 -9.34 14.76 10.99
CA ILE A 80 -8.20 14.85 10.08
C ILE A 80 -7.80 16.30 9.86
N GLY A 81 -8.78 17.17 9.53
CA GLY A 81 -8.55 18.56 9.15
C GLY A 81 -8.03 18.71 7.71
N PHE A 82 -7.67 19.94 7.37
CA PHE A 82 -7.10 20.27 6.06
C PHE A 82 -5.73 20.97 6.21
N PRO A 83 -4.79 20.79 5.28
CA PRO A 83 -4.91 19.93 4.11
C PRO A 83 -4.91 18.44 4.47
N CYS A 84 -5.65 17.64 3.70
CA CYS A 84 -5.67 16.19 3.85
C CYS A 84 -5.31 15.49 2.53
N TRP A 85 -5.07 14.17 2.59
CA TRP A 85 -4.78 13.33 1.43
C TRP A 85 -5.91 12.34 1.21
N ILE A 86 -6.53 12.37 0.01
CA ILE A 86 -7.53 11.39 -0.41
C ILE A 86 -6.95 10.44 -1.45
N ARG A 87 -7.38 9.19 -1.43
CA ARG A 87 -7.06 8.18 -2.47
C ARG A 87 -8.08 7.05 -2.47
N ALA A 88 -8.27 6.39 -3.62
CA ALA A 88 -9.08 5.18 -3.70
C ALA A 88 -8.53 4.09 -2.77
N THR A 89 -9.42 3.29 -2.14
CA THR A 89 -9.02 2.18 -1.27
C THR A 89 -8.22 1.13 -2.03
N GLU A 90 -8.65 0.80 -3.24
CA GLU A 90 -7.96 -0.09 -4.16
C GLU A 90 -7.55 0.64 -5.45
N GLY A 91 -6.59 0.08 -6.16
CA GLY A 91 -6.10 0.58 -7.44
C GLY A 91 -4.64 1.04 -7.39
N THR A 92 -4.11 1.31 -8.57
CA THR A 92 -2.72 1.71 -8.83
C THR A 92 -2.67 3.02 -9.62
N GLY A 93 -1.48 3.52 -9.90
CA GLY A 93 -1.32 4.69 -10.77
C GLY A 93 -1.80 6.02 -10.18
N GLY A 94 -1.97 6.11 -8.86
CA GLY A 94 -2.47 7.33 -8.21
C GLY A 94 -3.97 7.56 -8.36
N LEU A 95 -4.73 6.51 -8.68
CA LEU A 95 -6.18 6.58 -8.86
C LEU A 95 -6.87 7.25 -7.66
N GLY A 96 -7.65 8.31 -7.94
CA GLY A 96 -8.39 9.06 -6.93
C GLY A 96 -7.51 9.74 -5.88
N SER A 97 -6.20 9.91 -6.13
CA SER A 97 -5.28 10.52 -5.19
C SER A 97 -5.14 12.01 -5.41
N LEU A 98 -5.35 12.81 -4.36
CA LEU A 98 -5.13 14.24 -4.38
C LEU A 98 -4.91 14.79 -2.97
N LYS A 99 -4.11 15.87 -2.87
CA LYS A 99 -4.10 16.75 -1.71
C LYS A 99 -5.30 17.67 -1.77
N LEU A 100 -6.12 17.64 -0.74
CA LEU A 100 -7.31 18.48 -0.61
C LEU A 100 -7.03 19.62 0.38
N GLU A 101 -7.28 20.85 -0.04
CA GLU A 101 -6.94 22.03 0.74
C GLU A 101 -8.05 22.47 1.69
N ASN A 102 -9.30 22.06 1.43
CA ASN A 102 -10.48 22.45 2.20
C ASN A 102 -11.69 21.56 1.85
N LEU A 103 -12.79 21.75 2.59
CA LEU A 103 -14.04 21.01 2.40
C LEU A 103 -14.63 21.17 0.99
N SER A 104 -14.48 22.34 0.36
CA SER A 104 -15.00 22.56 -1.00
C SER A 104 -14.25 21.70 -2.01
N SER A 105 -12.91 21.62 -1.92
CA SER A 105 -12.10 20.75 -2.79
C SER A 105 -12.44 19.28 -2.54
N TYR A 106 -12.74 18.89 -1.30
CA TYR A 106 -13.16 17.52 -0.97
C TYR A 106 -14.48 17.15 -1.67
N LYS A 107 -15.51 18.00 -1.54
CA LYS A 107 -16.80 17.78 -2.21
C LYS A 107 -16.67 17.71 -3.73
N SER A 108 -15.89 18.62 -4.30
CA SER A 108 -15.64 18.65 -5.76
C SER A 108 -14.91 17.40 -6.23
N TRP A 109 -13.93 16.91 -5.45
CA TRP A 109 -13.18 15.71 -5.79
C TRP A 109 -14.03 14.45 -5.80
N LEU A 110 -14.90 14.26 -4.81
CA LEU A 110 -15.86 13.15 -4.79
C LEU A 110 -16.80 13.20 -5.99
N PHE A 111 -17.31 14.38 -6.32
CA PHE A 111 -18.20 14.55 -7.47
C PHE A 111 -17.52 14.18 -8.80
N ILE A 112 -16.27 14.60 -9.00
CA ILE A 112 -15.49 14.28 -10.21
C ILE A 112 -15.18 12.78 -10.29
N ASN A 113 -14.93 12.13 -9.14
CA ASN A 113 -14.56 10.72 -9.05
C ASN A 113 -15.73 9.83 -8.61
N ASN A 114 -16.96 10.14 -9.04
CA ASN A 114 -18.18 9.45 -8.63
C ASN A 114 -18.22 7.96 -9.02
N GLN A 115 -17.37 7.52 -9.95
CA GLN A 115 -17.20 6.12 -10.33
C GLN A 115 -16.35 5.30 -9.32
N ILE A 116 -15.65 5.96 -8.39
CA ILE A 116 -14.86 5.29 -7.37
C ILE A 116 -15.73 5.16 -6.11
N PRO A 117 -16.08 3.94 -5.67
CA PRO A 117 -17.03 3.76 -4.58
C PRO A 117 -16.47 4.12 -3.20
N GLU A 118 -15.18 3.88 -2.99
CA GLU A 118 -14.56 3.98 -1.67
C GLU A 118 -13.19 4.66 -1.70
N PHE A 119 -12.95 5.47 -0.68
CA PHE A 119 -11.70 6.20 -0.49
C PHE A 119 -11.16 6.06 0.94
N THR A 120 -9.88 6.32 1.11
CA THR A 120 -9.29 6.71 2.39
C THR A 120 -8.96 8.19 2.37
N VAL A 121 -9.30 8.89 3.46
CA VAL A 121 -8.88 10.26 3.73
C VAL A 121 -7.94 10.24 4.92
N SER A 122 -6.75 10.78 4.77
CA SER A 122 -5.72 10.78 5.81
C SER A 122 -5.09 12.15 5.99
N GLU A 123 -4.41 12.35 7.11
CA GLU A 123 -3.55 13.51 7.30
C GLU A 123 -2.58 13.66 6.14
N PHE A 124 -2.38 14.89 5.67
CA PHE A 124 -1.39 15.18 4.66
C PHE A 124 0.01 15.20 5.30
N LEU A 125 0.87 14.31 4.85
CA LEU A 125 2.26 14.25 5.30
C LEU A 125 3.16 15.00 4.32
N PRO A 126 3.67 16.17 4.69
CA PRO A 126 4.67 16.86 3.87
C PRO A 126 6.02 16.13 3.98
N GLY A 127 6.79 16.15 2.90
CA GLY A 127 8.15 15.64 2.93
C GLY A 127 8.51 14.73 1.76
N ARG A 128 9.55 13.93 1.97
CA ARG A 128 10.06 13.02 0.95
C ARG A 128 9.13 11.82 0.77
N HIS A 129 8.93 11.42 -0.46
CA HIS A 129 8.28 10.15 -0.76
C HIS A 129 9.32 9.03 -0.72
N LEU A 130 9.10 8.06 0.13
CA LEU A 130 10.01 6.95 0.33
C LEU A 130 9.35 5.64 -0.07
N ALA A 131 10.13 4.76 -0.67
CA ALA A 131 9.79 3.36 -0.85
C ALA A 131 10.81 2.50 -0.11
N ASN A 132 10.39 1.33 0.34
CA ASN A 132 11.27 0.36 0.98
C ASN A 132 10.91 -1.03 0.48
N GLU A 133 11.91 -1.79 0.05
CA GLU A 133 11.77 -3.19 -0.28
C GLU A 133 12.55 -4.03 0.73
N MET A 134 11.93 -5.10 1.21
CA MET A 134 12.51 -5.95 2.22
C MET A 134 12.38 -7.43 1.83
N LEU A 135 13.45 -8.15 2.08
CA LEU A 135 13.52 -9.59 1.93
C LEU A 135 13.43 -10.24 3.30
N TYR A 136 12.49 -11.16 3.45
CA TYR A 136 12.38 -12.05 4.60
C TYR A 136 12.59 -13.49 4.18
N TYR A 137 13.09 -14.30 5.10
CA TYR A 137 13.16 -15.74 4.95
C TYR A 137 12.82 -16.39 6.29
N ASN A 138 11.82 -17.25 6.33
CA ASN A 138 11.33 -17.89 7.55
C ASN A 138 11.06 -16.89 8.69
N ASN A 139 10.39 -15.78 8.41
CA ASN A 139 10.09 -14.69 9.33
C ASN A 139 11.32 -13.89 9.82
N GLU A 140 12.48 -14.16 9.28
CA GLU A 140 13.71 -13.44 9.59
C GLU A 140 13.96 -12.35 8.53
N TYR A 141 14.22 -11.13 9.00
CA TYR A 141 14.65 -10.04 8.11
C TYR A 141 16.06 -10.33 7.58
N VAL A 142 16.18 -10.41 6.27
CA VAL A 142 17.45 -10.69 5.60
C VAL A 142 18.11 -9.40 5.13
N LYS A 143 17.38 -8.57 4.39
CA LYS A 143 17.90 -7.35 3.80
C LYS A 143 16.77 -6.39 3.44
N GLY A 144 17.04 -5.09 3.50
CA GLY A 144 16.15 -4.05 2.98
C GLY A 144 16.92 -2.98 2.22
N ALA A 145 16.21 -2.31 1.33
CA ALA A 145 16.69 -1.17 0.58
C ALA A 145 15.66 -0.05 0.61
N ALA A 146 16.07 1.12 1.07
CA ALA A 146 15.24 2.32 1.06
C ALA A 146 15.56 3.17 -0.17
N LEU A 147 14.52 3.73 -0.77
CA LEU A 147 14.59 4.56 -1.96
C LEU A 147 13.78 5.86 -1.73
N GLU A 148 14.35 7.00 -2.08
CA GLU A 148 13.59 8.23 -2.25
C GLU A 148 13.04 8.29 -3.67
N CYS A 149 11.71 8.38 -3.80
CA CYS A 149 11.03 8.51 -5.08
C CYS A 149 11.07 9.98 -5.51
N ALA A 150 11.97 10.33 -6.43
CA ALA A 150 12.14 11.71 -6.89
C ALA A 150 11.21 12.06 -8.06
N GLU A 151 10.96 11.12 -8.96
CA GLU A 151 10.07 11.29 -10.10
C GLU A 151 9.20 10.05 -10.29
N TYR A 152 7.96 10.25 -10.73
CA TYR A 152 7.02 9.18 -11.01
C TYR A 152 6.78 9.01 -12.51
N VAL A 153 6.64 7.75 -12.93
CA VAL A 153 6.22 7.42 -14.30
C VAL A 153 4.85 8.04 -14.55
N MET A 154 4.69 8.75 -15.67
CA MET A 154 3.44 9.39 -16.08
C MET A 154 2.87 10.37 -15.02
N ALA A 155 3.72 11.02 -14.23
CA ALA A 155 3.29 11.97 -13.19
C ALA A 155 2.31 13.04 -13.70
N ASN A 156 2.48 13.51 -14.94
CA ASN A 156 1.62 14.51 -15.56
C ASN A 156 0.20 14.03 -15.87
N THR A 157 -0.08 12.74 -15.81
CA THR A 157 -1.42 12.18 -16.03
C THR A 157 -2.24 12.05 -14.75
N ALA A 158 -1.58 12.11 -13.59
CA ALA A 158 -2.24 12.05 -12.29
C ALA A 158 -2.39 13.46 -11.70
N PRO A 159 -3.60 13.87 -11.26
CA PRO A 159 -3.82 15.19 -10.65
C PRO A 159 -2.92 15.47 -9.44
N SER A 160 -2.54 14.43 -8.71
CA SER A 160 -1.63 14.52 -7.57
C SER A 160 -0.14 14.55 -7.95
N HIS A 161 0.19 14.29 -9.21
CA HIS A 161 1.55 14.01 -9.70
C HIS A 161 2.24 12.80 -9.02
N VAL A 162 1.49 12.01 -8.26
CA VAL A 162 1.97 10.81 -7.55
C VAL A 162 1.27 9.58 -8.12
N THR A 163 1.98 8.77 -8.90
CA THR A 163 1.40 7.55 -9.52
C THR A 163 1.77 6.27 -8.79
N GLY A 164 2.69 6.33 -7.82
CA GLY A 164 3.20 5.16 -7.12
C GLY A 164 4.27 4.36 -7.90
N ASN A 165 4.43 4.62 -9.21
CA ASN A 165 5.45 3.99 -10.03
C ASN A 165 6.65 4.94 -10.18
N THR A 166 7.75 4.65 -9.52
CA THR A 166 8.95 5.48 -9.54
C THR A 166 9.66 5.42 -10.88
N ALA A 167 9.85 6.57 -11.54
CA ALA A 167 10.66 6.71 -12.76
C ALA A 167 12.12 6.96 -12.43
N TYR A 168 12.36 7.82 -11.45
CA TYR A 168 13.69 8.11 -10.94
C TYR A 168 13.67 8.13 -9.41
N GLY A 169 14.59 7.40 -8.82
CA GLY A 169 14.76 7.31 -7.38
C GLY A 169 16.21 7.27 -6.96
N ARG A 170 16.46 7.59 -5.71
CA ARG A 170 17.79 7.61 -5.11
C ARG A 170 17.81 6.65 -3.93
N PHE A 171 18.71 5.67 -3.96
CA PHE A 171 18.94 4.80 -2.81
C PHE A 171 19.43 5.60 -1.61
N LEU A 172 18.89 5.25 -0.46
CA LEU A 172 19.21 5.88 0.82
C LEU A 172 19.94 4.89 1.72
N ASN A 173 21.03 5.34 2.31
CA ASN A 173 21.73 4.60 3.35
C ASN A 173 21.24 5.06 4.74
N GLU A 174 19.95 4.81 5.01
CA GLU A 174 19.29 5.23 6.25
C GLU A 174 18.67 4.02 6.96
N ASP A 175 19.42 3.33 7.79
CA ASP A 175 18.98 2.12 8.51
C ASP A 175 17.68 2.32 9.31
N ARG A 176 17.41 3.55 9.77
CA ARG A 176 16.16 3.88 10.47
C ARG A 176 14.91 3.59 9.65
N ILE A 177 14.97 3.74 8.31
CA ILE A 177 13.84 3.48 7.41
C ILE A 177 13.58 1.97 7.37
N ASN A 178 14.64 1.18 7.16
CA ASN A 178 14.53 -0.28 7.15
C ASN A 178 14.01 -0.80 8.49
N LYS A 179 14.51 -0.27 9.60
CA LYS A 179 14.05 -0.65 10.95
C LYS A 179 12.57 -0.32 11.17
N PHE A 180 12.14 0.89 10.81
CA PHE A 180 10.74 1.30 10.92
C PHE A 180 9.81 0.38 10.11
N CYS A 181 10.18 0.07 8.87
CA CYS A 181 9.40 -0.81 8.02
C CYS A 181 9.39 -2.26 8.54
N ASP A 182 10.51 -2.77 9.05
CA ASP A 182 10.61 -4.09 9.67
C ASP A 182 9.69 -4.20 10.90
N GLU A 183 9.70 -3.19 11.77
CA GLU A 183 8.80 -3.14 12.93
C GLU A 183 7.32 -3.15 12.50
N CYS A 184 6.97 -2.41 11.44
CA CYS A 184 5.62 -2.40 10.89
C CYS A 184 5.20 -3.77 10.35
N ILE A 185 6.04 -4.44 9.54
CA ILE A 185 5.77 -5.78 9.01
C ILE A 185 5.64 -6.80 10.14
N LYS A 186 6.52 -6.80 11.12
CA LYS A 186 6.43 -7.69 12.30
C LYS A 186 5.13 -7.49 13.09
N TYR A 187 4.70 -6.23 13.24
CA TYR A 187 3.42 -5.92 13.87
C TYR A 187 2.25 -6.51 13.08
N LEU A 188 2.22 -6.31 11.76
CA LEU A 188 1.18 -6.85 10.88
C LEU A 188 1.17 -8.37 10.89
N CYS A 189 2.33 -9.01 10.75
CA CYS A 189 2.44 -10.47 10.81
C CYS A 189 1.90 -11.05 12.12
N LYS A 190 2.22 -10.40 13.24
CA LYS A 190 1.68 -10.78 14.56
C LYS A 190 0.17 -10.60 14.62
N LYS A 191 -0.37 -9.49 14.14
CA LYS A 191 -1.80 -9.18 14.16
C LYS A 191 -2.61 -10.10 13.28
N LEU A 192 -2.08 -10.49 12.13
CA LEU A 192 -2.69 -11.40 11.16
C LEU A 192 -2.40 -12.89 11.47
N ASN A 193 -1.52 -13.18 12.42
CA ASN A 193 -1.02 -14.52 12.72
C ASN A 193 -0.42 -15.22 11.49
N VAL A 194 0.43 -14.52 10.76
CA VAL A 194 1.13 -15.01 9.57
C VAL A 194 2.64 -14.83 9.71
N VAL A 195 3.37 -15.45 8.79
CA VAL A 195 4.84 -15.40 8.71
C VAL A 195 5.22 -14.53 7.52
N ALA A 196 6.21 -13.65 7.69
CA ALA A 196 6.82 -12.94 6.59
C ALA A 196 7.76 -13.88 5.80
N HIS A 197 7.62 -13.89 4.49
CA HIS A 197 8.45 -14.65 3.55
C HIS A 197 9.13 -13.72 2.57
#